data_29bcf2fe60f870355c52a86f8ac61663
#
_entry.id   29bcf2fe60f870355c52a86f8ac61663
#
_cell.length_a   1.000
_cell.length_b   1.000
_cell.length_c   1.000
_cell.angle_alpha   90.00
_cell.angle_beta   90.00
_cell.angle_gamma   90.00
#
_symmetry.space_group_name_H-M   'P 1'
#
loop_
_entity.id
_entity.type
_entity.pdbx_description
1 polymer ?
#
loop_
_entity_poly.entity_id
_entity_poly.type
_entity_poly.pdbx_seq_one_letter_code
_entity_poly.pdbx_strand_id
1 'polypeptide(L)'
;MRANDADLSSLTRFERAALRVGARVNESPRAKRASRRFNELVTGRWMTLVSERRMTLLGLDHVRALRPDRGVLLAANHRSFFDMYMVLTHLHKRVDWCERAYFPVRSTFWYDHPLGLLTNAMVSGMSMYPPIYREVEKRSVTRLGLDFLAAELQRPGTLVGIHPEGTRNKGDDPYDLLPAEQGFGRVVLSARPIVLPVFINGMANDFI
;
A
#
# COMPACT_ATOMS: atom_id res chain seq x y z
N MET A 1 15.77 -0.21 0.30
CA MET A 1 15.91 0.66 -0.91
C MET A 1 17.24 1.38 -0.83
N ARG A 2 18.22 0.99 -1.63
CA ARG A 2 19.55 1.67 -1.66
C ARG A 2 19.48 2.78 -2.70
N ALA A 3 19.07 3.98 -2.28
CA ALA A 3 19.16 5.17 -3.10
C ALA A 3 20.58 5.74 -2.97
N ASN A 4 21.19 6.13 -4.08
CA ASN A 4 22.44 6.87 -4.07
C ASN A 4 22.17 8.37 -3.81
N ASP A 5 23.23 9.15 -3.54
CA ASP A 5 23.05 10.58 -3.25
C ASP A 5 22.48 11.38 -4.44
N ALA A 6 22.73 10.93 -5.67
CA ALA A 6 22.20 11.55 -6.86
C ALA A 6 20.68 11.38 -6.97
N ASP A 7 20.15 10.19 -6.63
CA ASP A 7 18.70 9.95 -6.62
C ASP A 7 17.99 10.81 -5.56
N LEU A 8 18.65 11.03 -4.42
CA LEU A 8 18.08 11.80 -3.31
C LEU A 8 18.25 13.32 -3.48
N SER A 9 19.06 13.78 -4.42
CA SER A 9 19.34 15.22 -4.61
C SER A 9 18.10 16.02 -5.00
N SER A 10 17.15 15.40 -5.72
CA SER A 10 15.88 16.02 -6.13
C SER A 10 14.87 16.20 -4.99
N LEU A 11 15.10 15.56 -3.84
CA LEU A 11 14.20 15.63 -2.69
C LEU A 11 14.56 16.81 -1.78
N THR A 12 13.56 17.43 -1.19
CA THR A 12 13.75 18.40 -0.10
C THR A 12 14.40 17.73 1.13
N ARG A 13 14.91 18.54 2.07
CA ARG A 13 15.49 18.01 3.32
C ARG A 13 14.47 17.20 4.12
N PHE A 14 13.23 17.66 4.16
CA PHE A 14 12.15 16.96 4.86
C PHE A 14 11.79 15.64 4.17
N GLU A 15 11.56 15.63 2.86
CA GLU A 15 11.25 14.42 2.10
C GLU A 15 12.33 13.35 2.26
N ARG A 16 13.61 13.75 2.23
CA ARG A 16 14.73 12.83 2.49
C ARG A 16 14.67 12.22 3.89
N ALA A 17 14.38 13.04 4.90
CA ALA A 17 14.24 12.56 6.28
C ALA A 17 13.05 11.61 6.41
N ALA A 18 11.89 11.98 5.87
CA ALA A 18 10.67 11.18 5.86
C ALA A 18 10.88 9.82 5.13
N LEU A 19 11.53 9.84 3.96
CA LEU A 19 11.88 8.63 3.22
C LEU A 19 12.81 7.72 4.04
N ARG A 20 13.84 8.27 4.72
CA ARG A 20 14.73 7.50 5.60
C ARG A 20 14.00 6.87 6.77
N VAL A 21 13.06 7.58 7.39
CA VAL A 21 12.21 7.03 8.47
C VAL A 21 11.36 5.89 7.92
N GLY A 22 10.67 6.11 6.80
CA GLY A 22 9.89 5.07 6.13
C GLY A 22 10.72 3.83 5.80
N ALA A 23 11.91 4.01 5.23
CA ALA A 23 12.84 2.93 4.91
C ALA A 23 13.27 2.15 6.17
N ARG A 24 13.66 2.85 7.24
CA ARG A 24 14.06 2.19 8.51
C ARG A 24 12.97 1.29 9.08
N VAL A 25 11.72 1.73 9.02
CA VAL A 25 10.60 0.93 9.51
C VAL A 25 10.30 -0.25 8.59
N ASN A 26 10.28 -0.01 7.28
CA ASN A 26 9.80 -1.00 6.31
C ASN A 26 10.88 -2.00 5.86
N GLU A 27 12.16 -1.65 5.94
CA GLU A 27 13.27 -2.51 5.54
C GLU A 27 13.91 -3.25 6.73
N SER A 28 13.58 -2.87 7.98
CA SER A 28 14.00 -3.58 9.18
C SER A 28 13.00 -4.67 9.56
N PRO A 29 13.39 -5.96 9.61
CA PRO A 29 12.46 -7.04 9.98
C PRO A 29 11.85 -6.86 11.38
N ARG A 30 12.61 -6.30 12.34
CA ARG A 30 12.10 -6.04 13.70
C ARG A 30 11.08 -4.91 13.71
N ALA A 31 11.39 -3.78 13.06
CA ALA A 31 10.49 -2.64 12.98
C ALA A 31 9.23 -3.00 12.19
N LYS A 32 9.34 -3.78 11.11
CA LYS A 32 8.19 -4.23 10.33
C LYS A 32 7.27 -5.15 11.13
N ARG A 33 7.80 -6.04 11.97
CA ARG A 33 7.00 -6.85 12.88
C ARG A 33 6.28 -5.99 13.93
N ALA A 34 6.94 -4.96 14.47
CA ALA A 34 6.32 -4.03 15.39
C ALA A 34 5.18 -3.23 14.70
N SER A 35 5.41 -2.74 13.49
CA SER A 35 4.41 -2.09 12.64
C SER A 35 3.19 -3.00 12.39
N ARG A 36 3.43 -4.26 12.05
CA ARG A 36 2.37 -5.26 11.89
C ARG A 36 1.54 -5.41 13.16
N ARG A 37 2.18 -5.62 14.31
CA ARG A 37 1.48 -5.75 15.61
C ARG A 37 0.67 -4.50 15.95
N PHE A 38 1.22 -3.32 15.68
CA PHE A 38 0.49 -2.06 15.84
C PHE A 38 -0.77 -2.04 14.97
N ASN A 39 -0.65 -2.41 13.69
CA ASN A 39 -1.80 -2.48 12.78
C ASN A 39 -2.85 -3.51 13.25
N GLU A 40 -2.44 -4.65 13.75
CA GLU A 40 -3.36 -5.67 14.28
C GLU A 40 -4.10 -5.19 15.54
N LEU A 41 -3.39 -4.56 16.47
CA LEU A 41 -3.91 -4.21 17.79
C LEU A 41 -4.64 -2.85 17.82
N VAL A 42 -4.22 -1.89 17.03
CA VAL A 42 -4.74 -0.53 17.03
C VAL A 42 -5.60 -0.28 15.79
N THR A 43 -4.97 -0.13 14.63
CA THR A 43 -5.67 0.25 13.38
C THR A 43 -6.73 -0.78 13.01
N GLY A 44 -6.39 -2.06 13.07
CA GLY A 44 -7.30 -3.13 12.69
C GLY A 44 -8.53 -3.24 13.60
N ARG A 45 -8.37 -2.98 14.90
CA ARG A 45 -9.52 -2.98 15.83
C ARG A 45 -10.46 -1.83 15.56
N TRP A 46 -9.90 -0.63 15.41
CA TRP A 46 -10.69 0.56 15.12
C TRP A 46 -11.43 0.44 13.79
N MET A 47 -10.72 0.06 12.73
CA MET A 47 -11.30 -0.10 11.40
C MET A 47 -12.39 -1.19 11.39
N THR A 48 -12.18 -2.30 12.10
CA THR A 48 -13.22 -3.34 12.23
C THR A 48 -14.46 -2.80 12.93
N LEU A 49 -14.29 -2.08 14.03
CA LEU A 49 -15.42 -1.53 14.80
C LEU A 49 -16.34 -0.65 13.93
N VAL A 50 -15.75 0.17 13.05
CA VAL A 50 -16.53 1.08 12.20
C VAL A 50 -17.06 0.43 10.92
N SER A 51 -16.47 -0.67 10.45
CA SER A 51 -16.80 -1.24 9.13
C SER A 51 -17.45 -2.60 9.14
N GLU A 52 -17.25 -3.44 10.17
CA GLU A 52 -17.65 -4.86 10.13
C GLU A 52 -19.14 -5.09 9.88
N ARG A 53 -19.99 -4.21 10.42
CA ARG A 53 -21.45 -4.29 10.21
C ARG A 53 -21.93 -3.70 8.89
N ARG A 54 -21.06 -3.03 8.15
CA ARG A 54 -21.38 -2.29 6.92
C ARG A 54 -20.70 -2.85 5.69
N MET A 55 -19.90 -3.91 5.85
CA MET A 55 -19.08 -4.45 4.79
C MET A 55 -19.37 -5.93 4.56
N THR A 56 -19.59 -6.29 3.32
CA THR A 56 -19.68 -7.68 2.87
C THR A 56 -18.45 -8.03 2.07
N LEU A 57 -17.80 -9.13 2.44
CA LEU A 57 -16.63 -9.66 1.75
C LEU A 57 -17.02 -10.92 0.99
N LEU A 58 -16.88 -10.88 -0.33
CA LEU A 58 -17.13 -12.02 -1.22
C LEU A 58 -15.78 -12.61 -1.66
N GLY A 59 -15.73 -13.93 -1.88
CA GLY A 59 -14.53 -14.63 -2.37
C GLY A 59 -13.41 -14.81 -1.33
N LEU A 60 -13.66 -14.53 -0.05
CA LEU A 60 -12.65 -14.62 0.99
C LEU A 60 -12.08 -16.04 1.16
N ASP A 61 -12.86 -17.08 0.88
CA ASP A 61 -12.42 -18.46 1.02
C ASP A 61 -11.32 -18.82 0.03
N HIS A 62 -11.35 -18.24 -1.18
CA HIS A 62 -10.26 -18.38 -2.15
C HIS A 62 -8.96 -17.79 -1.61
N VAL A 63 -9.02 -16.67 -0.92
CA VAL A 63 -7.85 -15.99 -0.37
C VAL A 63 -7.29 -16.74 0.85
N ARG A 64 -8.17 -17.31 1.67
CA ARG A 64 -7.79 -18.15 2.81
C ARG A 64 -7.12 -19.46 2.37
N ALA A 65 -7.58 -20.02 1.26
CA ALA A 65 -7.03 -21.25 0.72
C ALA A 65 -5.64 -21.08 0.08
N LEU A 66 -5.22 -19.83 -0.19
CA LEU A 66 -3.90 -19.57 -0.76
C LEU A 66 -2.79 -20.06 0.16
N ARG A 67 -1.79 -20.70 -0.45
CA ARG A 67 -0.51 -21.04 0.18
C ARG A 67 0.59 -20.47 -0.72
N PRO A 68 0.81 -19.12 -0.65
CA PRO A 68 1.64 -18.45 -1.62
C PRO A 68 3.12 -18.80 -1.42
N ASP A 69 3.77 -19.27 -2.50
CA ASP A 69 5.21 -19.53 -2.59
C ASP A 69 6.03 -18.26 -2.86
N ARG A 70 5.33 -17.15 -3.12
CA ARG A 70 5.87 -15.81 -3.39
C ARG A 70 4.92 -14.75 -2.87
N GLY A 71 5.25 -13.48 -3.06
CA GLY A 71 4.38 -12.38 -2.66
C GLY A 71 3.07 -12.33 -3.43
N VAL A 72 2.07 -11.78 -2.78
CA VAL A 72 0.73 -11.53 -3.34
C VAL A 72 0.60 -10.04 -3.61
N LEU A 73 0.22 -9.69 -4.83
CA LEU A 73 -0.09 -8.33 -5.23
C LEU A 73 -1.61 -8.19 -5.34
N LEU A 74 -2.17 -7.37 -4.47
CA LEU A 74 -3.58 -7.05 -4.45
C LEU A 74 -3.81 -5.85 -5.37
N ALA A 75 -4.56 -6.07 -6.44
CA ALA A 75 -4.93 -5.05 -7.42
C ALA A 75 -6.39 -4.65 -7.19
N ALA A 76 -6.62 -3.46 -6.63
CA ALA A 76 -7.94 -2.96 -6.31
C ALA A 76 -8.27 -1.70 -7.12
N ASN A 77 -9.53 -1.52 -7.52
CA ASN A 77 -10.01 -0.23 -7.99
C ASN A 77 -9.92 0.82 -6.87
N HIS A 78 -9.99 2.10 -7.21
CA HIS A 78 -9.78 3.19 -6.24
C HIS A 78 -10.94 4.17 -6.25
N ARG A 79 -11.79 4.12 -5.23
CA ARG A 79 -12.96 5.00 -5.07
C ARG A 79 -12.84 5.93 -3.86
N SER A 80 -12.23 5.45 -2.77
CA SER A 80 -12.15 6.15 -1.50
C SER A 80 -10.73 6.18 -0.95
N PHE A 81 -10.45 7.14 -0.11
CA PHE A 81 -9.21 7.21 0.67
C PHE A 81 -9.00 5.97 1.56
N PHE A 82 -10.08 5.35 2.01
CA PHE A 82 -10.04 4.22 2.94
C PHE A 82 -10.01 2.83 2.28
N ASP A 83 -10.10 2.75 0.96
CA ASP A 83 -10.22 1.48 0.22
C ASP A 83 -9.22 0.42 0.69
N MET A 84 -7.93 0.76 0.59
CA MET A 84 -6.86 -0.19 0.91
C MET A 84 -6.81 -0.52 2.40
N TYR A 85 -7.12 0.43 3.27
CA TYR A 85 -7.19 0.18 4.71
C TYR A 85 -8.24 -0.84 5.07
N MET A 86 -9.43 -0.71 4.47
CA MET A 86 -10.54 -1.63 4.69
C MET A 86 -10.17 -3.03 4.23
N VAL A 87 -9.72 -3.15 3.00
CA VAL A 87 -9.35 -4.46 2.43
C VAL A 87 -8.30 -5.15 3.29
N LEU A 88 -7.25 -4.44 3.66
CA LEU A 88 -6.16 -5.04 4.43
C LEU A 88 -6.52 -5.39 5.84
N THR A 89 -7.22 -4.50 6.54
CA THR A 89 -7.67 -4.79 7.90
C THR A 89 -8.47 -6.09 7.94
N HIS A 90 -9.34 -6.26 6.96
CA HIS A 90 -10.17 -7.47 6.89
C HIS A 90 -9.42 -8.69 6.38
N LEU A 91 -8.42 -8.52 5.50
CA LEU A 91 -7.55 -9.62 5.07
C LEU A 91 -6.63 -10.08 6.20
N HIS A 92 -5.91 -9.19 6.85
CA HIS A 92 -4.94 -9.53 7.91
C HIS A 92 -5.54 -10.38 9.03
N LYS A 93 -6.79 -10.18 9.35
CA LYS A 93 -7.50 -10.96 10.39
C LYS A 93 -7.92 -12.36 9.92
N ARG A 94 -7.94 -12.58 8.61
CA ARG A 94 -8.59 -13.76 8.01
C ARG A 94 -7.64 -14.65 7.22
N VAL A 95 -6.38 -14.21 7.05
CA VAL A 95 -5.32 -14.99 6.41
C VAL A 95 -4.11 -15.11 7.32
N ASP A 96 -3.50 -16.27 7.33
CA ASP A 96 -2.33 -16.61 8.16
C ASP A 96 -0.99 -16.39 7.45
N TRP A 97 -1.00 -16.37 6.11
CA TRP A 97 0.21 -16.28 5.27
C TRP A 97 0.80 -14.88 5.15
N CYS A 98 0.07 -13.79 5.48
CA CYS A 98 0.57 -12.44 5.33
C CYS A 98 1.42 -12.00 6.52
N GLU A 99 2.72 -11.89 6.33
CA GLU A 99 3.67 -11.41 7.34
C GLU A 99 4.03 -9.93 7.21
N ARG A 100 4.05 -9.43 5.97
CA ARG A 100 4.47 -8.06 5.62
C ARG A 100 3.50 -7.45 4.63
N ALA A 101 3.05 -6.24 4.91
CA ALA A 101 2.18 -5.51 3.99
C ALA A 101 2.80 -4.15 3.63
N TYR A 102 2.67 -3.75 2.35
CA TYR A 102 3.15 -2.49 1.82
C TYR A 102 2.09 -1.85 0.92
N PHE A 103 2.00 -0.52 1.02
CA PHE A 103 1.10 0.29 0.19
C PHE A 103 1.85 1.46 -0.38
N PRO A 104 2.19 1.46 -1.67
CA PRO A 104 2.69 2.66 -2.29
C PRO A 104 1.62 3.75 -2.22
N VAL A 105 2.03 4.93 -1.76
CA VAL A 105 1.16 6.10 -1.66
C VAL A 105 1.77 7.28 -2.39
N ARG A 106 0.92 8.19 -2.88
CA ARG A 106 1.40 9.46 -3.41
C ARG A 106 2.21 10.18 -2.34
N SER A 107 3.39 10.72 -2.70
CA SER A 107 4.27 11.41 -1.74
C SER A 107 3.63 12.66 -1.13
N THR A 108 2.82 13.37 -1.93
CA THR A 108 2.11 14.59 -1.50
C THR A 108 1.29 14.33 -0.25
N PHE A 109 1.47 15.15 0.77
CA PHE A 109 0.97 15.05 2.13
C PHE A 109 1.70 13.97 2.97
N TRP A 110 1.84 12.75 2.48
CA TRP A 110 2.32 11.62 3.30
C TRP A 110 3.82 11.66 3.60
N TYR A 111 4.61 12.25 2.69
CA TYR A 111 6.07 12.31 2.79
C TYR A 111 6.66 13.71 2.58
N ASP A 112 5.83 14.71 2.26
CA ASP A 112 6.24 16.10 2.12
C ASP A 112 5.76 17.02 3.26
N HIS A 113 4.89 16.49 4.15
CA HIS A 113 4.35 17.25 5.27
C HIS A 113 4.46 16.47 6.61
N PRO A 114 4.83 17.14 7.73
CA PRO A 114 4.99 16.46 9.03
C PRO A 114 3.73 15.74 9.53
N LEU A 115 2.56 16.39 9.38
CA LEU A 115 1.28 15.76 9.75
C LEU A 115 0.98 14.51 8.92
N GLY A 116 1.35 14.51 7.65
CA GLY A 116 1.20 13.34 6.79
C GLY A 116 2.02 12.16 7.28
N LEU A 117 3.28 12.42 7.63
CA LEU A 117 4.16 11.38 8.18
C LEU A 117 3.64 10.84 9.52
N LEU A 118 3.16 11.74 10.40
CA LEU A 118 2.55 11.35 11.68
C LEU A 118 1.27 10.52 11.44
N THR A 119 0.41 10.96 10.54
CA THR A 119 -0.82 10.23 10.18
C THR A 119 -0.49 8.85 9.61
N ASN A 120 0.51 8.74 8.71
CA ASN A 120 0.99 7.45 8.21
C ASN A 120 1.42 6.52 9.36
N ALA A 121 2.19 7.05 10.32
CA ALA A 121 2.60 6.27 11.49
C ALA A 121 1.40 5.81 12.34
N MET A 122 0.44 6.68 12.60
CA MET A 122 -0.72 6.38 13.45
C MET A 122 -1.75 5.45 12.77
N VAL A 123 -2.00 5.64 11.48
CA VAL A 123 -3.07 4.92 10.76
C VAL A 123 -2.58 3.63 10.14
N SER A 124 -1.32 3.53 9.76
CA SER A 124 -0.78 2.36 9.06
C SER A 124 0.49 1.77 9.68
N GLY A 125 0.95 2.29 10.83
CA GLY A 125 2.26 1.90 11.36
C GLY A 125 3.39 2.07 10.34
N MET A 126 3.34 3.11 9.51
CA MET A 126 4.28 3.37 8.41
C MET A 126 4.22 2.38 7.24
N SER A 127 3.17 1.57 7.12
CA SER A 127 3.03 0.61 5.99
C SER A 127 2.66 1.27 4.67
N MET A 128 2.28 2.55 4.66
CA MET A 128 2.16 3.35 3.43
C MET A 128 3.55 3.69 2.89
N TYR A 129 4.16 2.72 2.23
CA TYR A 129 5.52 2.76 1.70
C TYR A 129 5.63 1.86 0.47
N PRO A 130 6.40 2.22 -0.54
CA PRO A 130 7.18 3.45 -0.70
C PRO A 130 6.34 4.66 -1.15
N PRO A 131 6.87 5.89 -1.01
CA PRO A 131 6.27 7.07 -1.61
C PRO A 131 6.43 7.05 -3.13
N ILE A 132 5.38 7.48 -3.82
CA ILE A 132 5.34 7.64 -5.29
C ILE A 132 5.30 9.14 -5.59
N TYR A 133 6.35 9.62 -6.22
CA TYR A 133 6.50 11.00 -6.66
C TYR A 133 6.01 11.13 -8.11
N ARG A 134 5.23 12.15 -8.41
CA ARG A 134 4.73 12.41 -9.77
C ARG A 134 5.60 13.39 -10.55
N GLU A 135 6.42 14.15 -9.84
CA GLU A 135 7.34 15.12 -10.40
C GLU A 135 8.41 14.40 -11.24
N VAL A 136 8.71 14.97 -12.42
CA VAL A 136 9.66 14.39 -13.38
C VAL A 136 11.05 14.21 -12.75
N GLU A 137 11.47 15.20 -11.98
CA GLU A 137 12.79 15.26 -11.33
C GLU A 137 12.96 14.19 -10.24
N LYS A 138 11.85 13.67 -9.72
CA LYS A 138 11.82 12.63 -8.65
C LYS A 138 11.50 11.23 -9.17
N ARG A 139 11.45 11.04 -10.49
CA ARG A 139 11.11 9.73 -11.10
C ARG A 139 12.09 8.62 -10.74
N SER A 140 13.35 8.94 -10.53
CA SER A 140 14.35 7.96 -10.09
C SER A 140 13.98 7.36 -8.72
N VAL A 141 13.55 8.19 -7.78
CA VAL A 141 13.11 7.75 -6.44
C VAL A 141 11.87 6.85 -6.53
N THR A 142 10.91 7.24 -7.35
CA THR A 142 9.72 6.42 -7.63
C THR A 142 10.10 5.06 -8.21
N ARG A 143 11.04 5.03 -9.18
CA ARG A 143 11.54 3.78 -9.77
C ARG A 143 12.16 2.88 -8.71
N LEU A 144 13.02 3.41 -7.84
CA LEU A 144 13.59 2.67 -6.72
C LEU A 144 12.54 2.10 -5.79
N GLY A 145 11.46 2.85 -5.54
CA GLY A 145 10.31 2.37 -4.78
C GLY A 145 9.59 1.20 -5.44
N LEU A 146 9.36 1.26 -6.75
CA LEU A 146 8.75 0.15 -7.49
C LEU A 146 9.66 -1.08 -7.55
N ASP A 147 10.96 -0.89 -7.72
CA ASP A 147 11.95 -1.98 -7.72
C ASP A 147 12.04 -2.64 -6.32
N PHE A 148 11.92 -1.86 -5.24
CA PHE A 148 11.78 -2.39 -3.89
C PHE A 148 10.53 -3.26 -3.73
N LEU A 149 9.37 -2.81 -4.21
CA LEU A 149 8.14 -3.61 -4.16
C LEU A 149 8.27 -4.90 -4.97
N ALA A 150 8.88 -4.82 -6.14
CA ALA A 150 9.11 -6.01 -6.97
C ALA A 150 10.02 -7.03 -6.26
N ALA A 151 11.06 -6.57 -5.57
CA ALA A 151 11.94 -7.45 -4.79
C ALA A 151 11.23 -8.07 -3.58
N GLU A 152 10.40 -7.29 -2.85
CA GLU A 152 9.63 -7.81 -1.73
C GLU A 152 8.57 -8.83 -2.18
N LEU A 153 7.97 -8.64 -3.35
CA LEU A 153 6.99 -9.58 -3.93
C LEU A 153 7.60 -10.92 -4.37
N GLN A 154 8.91 -11.05 -4.44
CA GLN A 154 9.56 -12.36 -4.64
C GLN A 154 9.62 -13.19 -3.35
N ARG A 155 9.22 -12.63 -2.22
CA ARG A 155 9.33 -13.27 -0.90
C ARG A 155 7.95 -13.73 -0.42
N PRO A 156 7.79 -15.01 -0.03
CA PRO A 156 6.58 -15.48 0.61
C PRO A 156 6.22 -14.63 1.83
N GLY A 157 4.95 -14.55 2.16
CA GLY A 157 4.45 -13.74 3.28
C GLY A 157 4.39 -12.23 3.02
N THR A 158 4.67 -11.79 1.79
CA THR A 158 4.56 -10.38 1.40
C THR A 158 3.22 -10.12 0.71
N LEU A 159 2.54 -9.07 1.16
CA LEU A 159 1.36 -8.51 0.52
C LEU A 159 1.65 -7.07 0.08
N VAL A 160 1.45 -6.78 -1.19
CA VAL A 160 1.52 -5.41 -1.71
C VAL A 160 0.14 -5.03 -2.23
N GLY A 161 -0.45 -3.96 -1.68
CA GLY A 161 -1.69 -3.41 -2.19
C GLY A 161 -1.43 -2.25 -3.14
N ILE A 162 -1.95 -2.32 -4.35
CA ILE A 162 -1.84 -1.27 -5.36
C ILE A 162 -3.21 -0.97 -5.94
N HIS A 163 -3.45 0.32 -6.19
CA HIS A 163 -4.51 0.78 -7.06
C HIS A 163 -3.92 1.00 -8.46
N PRO A 164 -4.21 0.12 -9.44
CA PRO A 164 -3.63 0.25 -10.79
C PRO A 164 -3.95 1.60 -11.46
N GLU A 165 -5.08 2.18 -11.14
CA GLU A 165 -5.54 3.48 -11.63
C GLU A 165 -4.65 4.66 -11.16
N GLY A 166 -3.85 4.49 -10.13
CA GLY A 166 -2.96 5.52 -9.58
C GLY A 166 -3.66 6.76 -9.01
N THR A 167 -4.96 6.87 -9.18
CA THR A 167 -5.80 7.97 -8.67
C THR A 167 -7.21 7.47 -8.37
N ARG A 168 -7.94 8.20 -7.52
CA ARG A 168 -9.34 7.86 -7.22
C ARG A 168 -10.23 8.14 -8.42
N ASN A 169 -11.03 7.17 -8.80
CA ASN A 169 -12.13 7.37 -9.73
C ASN A 169 -13.29 8.10 -9.02
N LYS A 170 -13.63 9.29 -9.53
CA LYS A 170 -14.70 10.14 -9.02
C LYS A 170 -15.95 10.15 -9.92
N GLY A 171 -15.95 9.30 -10.96
CA GLY A 171 -17.09 9.14 -11.85
C GLY A 171 -18.32 8.58 -11.12
N ASP A 172 -19.49 8.84 -11.67
CA ASP A 172 -20.77 8.43 -11.06
C ASP A 172 -21.01 6.92 -11.16
N ASP A 173 -20.49 6.27 -12.20
CA ASP A 173 -20.60 4.82 -12.35
C ASP A 173 -19.54 4.11 -11.45
N PRO A 174 -19.98 3.35 -10.44
CA PRO A 174 -19.05 2.64 -9.56
C PRO A 174 -18.34 1.48 -10.26
N TYR A 175 -18.80 1.04 -11.43
CA TYR A 175 -18.22 -0.06 -12.20
C TYR A 175 -17.19 0.39 -13.24
N ASP A 176 -17.14 1.68 -13.55
CA ASP A 176 -16.11 2.22 -14.41
C ASP A 176 -14.74 2.15 -13.75
N LEU A 177 -13.74 1.71 -14.53
CA LEU A 177 -12.34 1.67 -14.12
C LEU A 177 -11.55 2.68 -14.95
N LEU A 178 -10.65 3.40 -14.30
CA LEU A 178 -9.72 4.26 -15.01
C LEU A 178 -8.60 3.41 -15.64
N PRO A 179 -7.93 3.92 -16.69
CA PRO A 179 -6.77 3.27 -17.27
C PRO A 179 -5.68 2.99 -16.24
N ALA A 180 -5.04 1.83 -16.34
CA ALA A 180 -3.97 1.45 -15.43
C ALA A 180 -2.68 2.21 -15.73
N GLU A 181 -2.00 2.66 -14.69
CA GLU A 181 -0.68 3.28 -14.76
C GLU A 181 0.41 2.26 -15.08
N GLN A 182 1.40 2.66 -15.88
CA GLN A 182 2.50 1.78 -16.29
C GLN A 182 3.32 1.21 -15.12
N GLY A 183 3.38 1.93 -14.00
CA GLY A 183 4.10 1.48 -12.80
C GLY A 183 3.59 0.15 -12.25
N PHE A 184 2.27 -0.07 -12.30
CA PHE A 184 1.66 -1.34 -11.92
C PHE A 184 2.17 -2.50 -12.81
N GLY A 185 2.08 -2.33 -14.14
CA GLY A 185 2.54 -3.34 -15.09
C GLY A 185 4.03 -3.68 -14.90
N ARG A 186 4.88 -2.68 -14.63
CA ARG A 186 6.30 -2.88 -14.35
C ARG A 186 6.52 -3.79 -13.14
N VAL A 187 5.83 -3.57 -12.02
CA VAL A 187 5.95 -4.39 -10.81
C VAL A 187 5.52 -5.83 -11.09
N VAL A 188 4.39 -6.02 -11.79
CA VAL A 188 3.88 -7.35 -12.14
C VAL A 188 4.86 -8.12 -13.03
N LEU A 189 5.37 -7.48 -14.09
CA LEU A 189 6.29 -8.12 -15.04
C LEU A 189 7.64 -8.47 -14.37
N SER A 190 8.13 -7.61 -13.49
CA SER A 190 9.42 -7.81 -12.80
C SER A 190 9.34 -8.88 -11.71
N ALA A 191 8.28 -8.88 -10.91
CA ALA A 191 8.16 -9.76 -9.76
C ALA A 191 7.43 -11.08 -10.05
N ARG A 192 6.55 -11.08 -11.05
CA ARG A 192 5.62 -12.19 -11.35
C ARG A 192 4.91 -12.71 -10.09
N PRO A 193 4.27 -11.82 -9.30
CA PRO A 193 3.60 -12.20 -8.09
C PRO A 193 2.32 -12.98 -8.37
N ILE A 194 1.72 -13.53 -7.32
CA ILE A 194 0.32 -13.93 -7.38
C ILE A 194 -0.51 -12.65 -7.39
N VAL A 195 -1.26 -12.38 -8.45
CA VAL A 195 -2.13 -11.22 -8.55
C VAL A 195 -3.52 -11.58 -8.04
N LEU A 196 -3.98 -10.85 -7.03
CA LEU A 196 -5.31 -10.96 -6.47
C LEU A 196 -6.13 -9.73 -6.87
N PRO A 197 -7.04 -9.85 -7.83
CA PRO A 197 -7.94 -8.75 -8.17
C PRO A 197 -8.99 -8.56 -7.07
N VAL A 198 -9.23 -7.31 -6.70
CA VAL A 198 -10.24 -6.92 -5.70
C VAL A 198 -11.09 -5.80 -6.28
N PHE A 199 -12.40 -5.97 -6.22
CA PHE A 199 -13.34 -4.95 -6.60
C PHE A 199 -14.00 -4.37 -5.34
N ILE A 200 -13.90 -3.05 -5.19
CA ILE A 200 -14.45 -2.30 -4.05
C ILE A 200 -15.61 -1.46 -4.55
N ASN A 201 -16.77 -1.65 -3.93
CA ASN A 201 -17.97 -0.89 -4.23
C ASN A 201 -18.63 -0.36 -2.94
N GLY A 202 -19.42 0.71 -3.04
CA GLY A 202 -20.15 1.31 -1.93
C GLY A 202 -19.31 2.18 -1.00
N MET A 203 -18.03 2.41 -1.28
CA MET A 203 -17.22 3.39 -0.58
C MET A 203 -17.23 4.71 -1.33
N ALA A 204 -18.01 5.67 -0.83
CA ALA A 204 -18.07 7.02 -1.38
C ALA A 204 -16.97 7.93 -0.78
N ASN A 205 -16.67 9.03 -1.49
CA ASN A 205 -15.76 10.06 -1.00
C ASN A 205 -16.39 11.03 0.00
N ASP A 206 -17.66 10.82 0.35
CA ASP A 206 -18.50 11.75 1.10
C ASP A 206 -18.23 11.72 2.62
N PHE A 207 -17.16 11.05 3.06
CA PHE A 207 -16.76 11.01 4.45
C PHE A 207 -15.71 12.08 4.83
N ILE A 208 -15.44 13.04 3.92
CA ILE A 208 -14.52 14.17 4.20
C ILE A 208 -15.19 15.46 3.77
#